data_7e4f5fdd0937b71f4cadd4cd049396c1
#
_entry.id   7e4f5fdd0937b71f4cadd4cd049396c1
#
_cell.length_a   1.000
_cell.length_b   1.000
_cell.length_c   1.000
_cell.angle_alpha   90.00
_cell.angle_beta   90.00
_cell.angle_gamma   90.00
#
_symmetry.space_group_name_H-M   'P 1'
#
loop_
_entity.id
_entity.type
_entity.pdbx_description
1 polymer ?
#
loop_
_entity_poly.entity_id
_entity_poly.type
_entity_poly.pdbx_seq_one_letter_code
_entity_poly.pdbx_strand_id
1 'polypeptide(L)'
;YETQKKFSILLLIHIKNRYTFVSGFFIAYIYFLIQKMPFKPFTDYLLLEKKYSPHTVAAYTKDLERFFDFITNQYELGSLLSVNYSMVRSWIVYLVDTGISNSSVNRKISSLKTYYKFLLKTSQISETPLAKHRALKVAKKVQIPFSQTEVEDVLELFDQANDFETLRDKLIVELFYSTGMRRAELIGLRLSDVSEIQKT
;
A
#
# COMPACT_ATOMS: atom_id res chain seq x y z
N TYR A 1 7.55 -25.39 7.38
CA TYR A 1 7.48 -24.96 5.96
C TYR A 1 7.49 -26.18 5.03
N GLU A 2 8.38 -27.13 5.26
CA GLU A 2 8.45 -28.39 4.48
C GLU A 2 7.22 -29.28 4.68
N THR A 3 6.65 -29.32 5.88
CA THR A 3 5.43 -30.08 6.20
C THR A 3 4.21 -29.53 5.47
N GLN A 4 4.06 -28.24 5.32
CA GLN A 4 2.96 -27.64 4.52
C GLN A 4 3.11 -27.91 3.02
N LYS A 5 4.33 -27.89 2.50
CA LYS A 5 4.60 -28.28 1.09
C LYS A 5 4.28 -29.74 0.82
N LYS A 6 4.68 -30.65 1.73
CA LYS A 6 4.35 -32.08 1.64
C LYS A 6 2.85 -32.34 1.74
N PHE A 7 2.12 -31.62 2.62
CA PHE A 7 0.68 -31.74 2.75
C PHE A 7 -0.07 -31.25 1.51
N SER A 8 0.38 -30.13 0.91
CA SER A 8 -0.20 -29.62 -0.34
C SER A 8 0.07 -30.55 -1.52
N ILE A 9 1.25 -31.17 -1.61
CA ILE A 9 1.60 -32.14 -2.66
C ILE A 9 0.80 -33.45 -2.49
N LEU A 10 0.66 -33.97 -1.27
CA LEU A 10 -0.14 -35.16 -0.98
C LEU A 10 -1.64 -34.92 -1.25
N LEU A 11 -2.18 -33.76 -0.92
CA LEU A 11 -3.55 -33.38 -1.25
C LEU A 11 -3.76 -33.30 -2.77
N LEU A 12 -2.81 -32.77 -3.51
CA LEU A 12 -2.81 -32.67 -4.97
C LEU A 12 -2.76 -34.06 -5.64
N ILE A 13 -1.98 -35.02 -5.08
CA ILE A 13 -1.90 -36.37 -5.60
C ILE A 13 -3.21 -37.13 -5.31
N HIS A 14 -3.83 -36.92 -4.17
CA HIS A 14 -5.10 -37.57 -3.81
C HIS A 14 -6.29 -37.07 -4.64
N ILE A 15 -6.30 -35.77 -5.01
CA ILE A 15 -7.30 -35.17 -5.87
C ILE A 15 -7.12 -35.61 -7.34
N LYS A 16 -5.87 -35.78 -7.80
CA LYS A 16 -5.56 -36.21 -9.18
C LYS A 16 -6.14 -37.57 -9.53
N ASN A 17 -6.29 -38.46 -8.55
CA ASN A 17 -6.79 -39.83 -8.77
C ASN A 17 -8.31 -39.97 -8.86
N ARG A 18 -9.08 -38.92 -8.57
CA ARG A 18 -10.56 -39.00 -8.53
C ARG A 18 -11.33 -38.24 -9.61
N TYR A 19 -10.68 -37.28 -10.33
CA TYR A 19 -11.39 -36.41 -11.29
C TYR A 19 -10.50 -36.05 -12.49
N THR A 20 -10.57 -36.83 -13.53
CA THR A 20 -9.65 -36.74 -14.70
C THR A 20 -10.03 -35.72 -15.77
N PHE A 21 -11.12 -34.98 -15.67
CA PHE A 21 -11.48 -33.99 -16.72
C PHE A 21 -11.83 -32.58 -16.22
N VAL A 22 -12.29 -32.40 -14.98
CA VAL A 22 -12.56 -31.05 -14.40
C VAL A 22 -11.31 -30.49 -13.70
N SER A 23 -10.24 -31.30 -13.56
CA SER A 23 -9.12 -31.04 -12.68
C SER A 23 -8.11 -30.01 -13.21
N GLY A 24 -7.95 -29.87 -14.52
CA GLY A 24 -6.95 -28.94 -15.08
C GLY A 24 -7.27 -27.48 -14.78
N PHE A 25 -8.50 -27.07 -14.94
CA PHE A 25 -8.96 -25.69 -14.64
C PHE A 25 -8.99 -25.43 -13.13
N PHE A 26 -9.40 -26.41 -12.32
CA PHE A 26 -9.51 -26.26 -10.87
C PHE A 26 -8.10 -26.27 -10.23
N ILE A 27 -7.19 -27.10 -10.71
CA ILE A 27 -5.78 -27.11 -10.28
C ILE A 27 -5.08 -25.80 -10.73
N ALA A 28 -5.29 -25.36 -11.95
CA ALA A 28 -4.80 -24.07 -12.43
C ALA A 28 -5.40 -22.91 -11.64
N TYR A 29 -6.68 -22.97 -11.28
CA TYR A 29 -7.34 -21.97 -10.44
C TYR A 29 -6.85 -21.98 -8.99
N ILE A 30 -6.64 -23.16 -8.39
CA ILE A 30 -6.03 -23.28 -7.06
C ILE A 30 -4.56 -22.85 -7.09
N TYR A 31 -3.80 -23.21 -8.13
CA TYR A 31 -2.44 -22.70 -8.35
C TYR A 31 -2.43 -21.18 -8.52
N PHE A 32 -3.38 -20.63 -9.27
CA PHE A 32 -3.59 -19.19 -9.43
C PHE A 32 -3.96 -18.53 -8.09
N LEU A 33 -4.83 -19.15 -7.27
CA LEU A 33 -5.19 -18.63 -5.94
C LEU A 33 -4.03 -18.75 -4.94
N ILE A 34 -3.23 -19.81 -4.99
CA ILE A 34 -2.04 -20.00 -4.14
C ILE A 34 -0.93 -19.01 -4.58
N GLN A 35 -0.75 -18.77 -5.87
CA GLN A 35 0.14 -17.73 -6.38
C GLN A 35 -0.36 -16.32 -6.05
N LYS A 36 -1.67 -16.11 -5.94
CA LYS A 36 -2.27 -14.82 -5.61
C LYS A 36 -2.11 -14.41 -4.14
N MET A 37 -1.60 -15.31 -3.27
CA MET A 37 -1.33 -15.02 -1.86
C MET A 37 0.11 -15.35 -1.40
N PRO A 38 1.17 -15.06 -2.19
CA PRO A 38 2.53 -15.38 -1.75
C PRO A 38 2.95 -14.56 -0.53
N PHE A 39 2.21 -13.47 -0.20
CA PHE A 39 2.55 -12.51 0.84
C PHE A 39 1.72 -12.64 2.11
N LYS A 40 0.85 -13.67 2.24
CA LYS A 40 0.00 -13.80 3.44
C LYS A 40 0.76 -13.78 4.77
N PRO A 41 1.85 -14.52 4.98
CA PRO A 41 2.61 -14.44 6.23
C PRO A 41 3.15 -13.03 6.51
N PHE A 42 3.53 -12.30 5.47
CA PHE A 42 3.99 -10.93 5.59
C PHE A 42 2.83 -9.96 5.92
N THR A 43 1.67 -10.13 5.29
CA THR A 43 0.49 -9.30 5.60
C THR A 43 0.02 -9.51 7.03
N ASP A 44 0.01 -10.77 7.50
CA ASP A 44 -0.32 -11.10 8.88
C ASP A 44 0.69 -10.47 9.86
N TYR A 45 1.99 -10.51 9.55
CA TYR A 45 3.03 -9.82 10.31
C TYR A 45 2.79 -8.30 10.39
N LEU A 46 2.43 -7.66 9.27
CA LEU A 46 2.15 -6.22 9.26
C LEU A 46 0.91 -5.86 10.07
N LEU A 47 -0.15 -6.66 9.97
CA LEU A 47 -1.41 -6.42 10.70
C LEU A 47 -1.26 -6.71 12.20
N LEU A 48 -0.75 -7.89 12.55
CA LEU A 48 -0.78 -8.40 13.92
C LEU A 48 0.41 -7.91 14.76
N GLU A 49 1.63 -7.96 14.22
CA GLU A 49 2.82 -7.55 14.96
C GLU A 49 3.14 -6.06 14.81
N LYS A 50 3.04 -5.52 13.59
CA LYS A 50 3.35 -4.11 13.32
C LYS A 50 2.16 -3.18 13.52
N LYS A 51 0.95 -3.71 13.62
CA LYS A 51 -0.30 -2.96 13.78
C LYS A 51 -0.49 -1.87 12.73
N TYR A 52 -0.06 -2.16 11.50
CA TYR A 52 -0.26 -1.25 10.37
C TYR A 52 -1.74 -1.21 9.98
N SER A 53 -2.19 -0.03 9.51
CA SER A 53 -3.56 0.11 9.02
C SER A 53 -3.82 -0.81 7.81
N PRO A 54 -5.06 -1.31 7.61
CA PRO A 54 -5.42 -2.11 6.45
C PRO A 54 -5.04 -1.46 5.11
N HIS A 55 -5.18 -0.13 5.01
CA HIS A 55 -4.77 0.63 3.82
C HIS A 55 -3.27 0.56 3.55
N THR A 56 -2.44 0.64 4.60
CA THR A 56 -0.98 0.52 4.49
C THR A 56 -0.61 -0.89 4.04
N VAL A 57 -1.23 -1.91 4.63
CA VAL A 57 -0.99 -3.32 4.27
C VAL A 57 -1.36 -3.57 2.81
N ALA A 58 -2.55 -3.13 2.38
CA ALA A 58 -2.98 -3.26 0.98
C ALA A 58 -2.01 -2.56 0.00
N ALA A 59 -1.53 -1.35 0.34
CA ALA A 59 -0.55 -0.63 -0.47
C ALA A 59 0.78 -1.38 -0.59
N TYR A 60 1.28 -1.94 0.53
CA TYR A 60 2.53 -2.71 0.56
C TYR A 60 2.40 -4.00 -0.24
N THR A 61 1.28 -4.74 -0.07
CA THR A 61 1.01 -5.95 -0.83
C THR A 61 0.98 -5.68 -2.34
N LYS A 62 0.27 -4.64 -2.75
CA LYS A 62 0.20 -4.23 -4.17
C LYS A 62 1.56 -3.85 -4.76
N ASP A 63 2.43 -3.23 -3.96
CA ASP A 63 3.80 -2.91 -4.43
C ASP A 63 4.64 -4.18 -4.59
N LEU A 64 4.50 -5.16 -3.68
CA LEU A 64 5.18 -6.45 -3.77
C LEU A 64 4.68 -7.29 -4.95
N GLU A 65 3.37 -7.32 -5.19
CA GLU A 65 2.79 -7.99 -6.35
C GLU A 65 3.36 -7.44 -7.66
N ARG A 66 3.39 -6.11 -7.81
CA ARG A 66 3.96 -5.46 -8.99
C ARG A 66 5.45 -5.75 -9.18
N PHE A 67 6.19 -5.81 -8.08
CA PHE A 67 7.59 -6.18 -8.13
C PHE A 67 7.76 -7.66 -8.50
N PHE A 68 6.96 -8.54 -7.94
CA PHE A 68 6.96 -9.97 -8.25
C PHE A 68 6.65 -10.22 -9.73
N ASP A 69 5.60 -9.56 -10.26
CA ASP A 69 5.25 -9.63 -11.68
C ASP A 69 6.41 -9.17 -12.58
N PHE A 70 7.07 -8.06 -12.21
CA PHE A 70 8.24 -7.57 -12.96
C PHE A 70 9.39 -8.59 -12.94
N ILE A 71 9.70 -9.15 -11.78
CA ILE A 71 10.80 -10.14 -11.65
C ILE A 71 10.47 -11.42 -12.39
N THR A 72 9.23 -11.90 -12.33
CA THR A 72 8.80 -13.09 -13.06
C THR A 72 8.87 -12.89 -14.55
N ASN A 73 8.39 -11.75 -15.06
CA ASN A 73 8.35 -11.48 -16.50
C ASN A 73 9.75 -11.18 -17.09
N GLN A 74 10.64 -10.53 -16.32
CA GLN A 74 11.93 -10.08 -16.81
C GLN A 74 13.06 -11.07 -16.57
N TYR A 75 12.95 -11.89 -15.52
CA TYR A 75 14.01 -12.79 -15.07
C TYR A 75 13.56 -14.24 -14.90
N GLU A 76 12.31 -14.55 -15.22
CA GLU A 76 11.71 -15.88 -15.09
C GLU A 76 11.82 -16.49 -13.67
N LEU A 77 11.91 -15.61 -12.64
CA LEU A 77 12.02 -16.02 -11.25
C LEU A 77 10.65 -16.19 -10.60
N GLY A 78 10.36 -17.39 -10.11
CA GLY A 78 9.15 -17.70 -9.36
C GLY A 78 9.20 -17.36 -7.87
N SER A 79 10.27 -16.70 -7.39
CA SER A 79 10.43 -16.38 -5.96
C SER A 79 11.23 -15.11 -5.74
N LEU A 80 10.83 -14.29 -4.76
CA LEU A 80 11.57 -13.11 -4.33
C LEU A 80 12.78 -13.41 -3.43
N LEU A 81 12.99 -14.66 -3.02
CA LEU A 81 14.11 -15.06 -2.17
C LEU A 81 15.46 -14.98 -2.90
N SER A 82 15.45 -15.18 -4.22
CA SER A 82 16.67 -15.21 -5.07
C SER A 82 16.98 -13.85 -5.72
N VAL A 83 16.23 -12.81 -5.37
CA VAL A 83 16.42 -11.46 -5.94
C VAL A 83 17.71 -10.85 -5.41
N ASN A 84 18.50 -10.26 -6.32
CA ASN A 84 19.67 -9.47 -5.99
C ASN A 84 19.46 -7.96 -6.23
N TYR A 85 20.43 -7.14 -5.82
CA TYR A 85 20.32 -5.68 -5.95
C TYR A 85 20.22 -5.20 -7.41
N SER A 86 20.87 -5.88 -8.35
CA SER A 86 20.82 -5.53 -9.78
C SER A 86 19.37 -5.59 -10.30
N MET A 87 18.62 -6.63 -9.93
CA MET A 87 17.21 -6.79 -10.29
C MET A 87 16.32 -5.70 -9.68
N VAL A 88 16.56 -5.35 -8.41
CA VAL A 88 15.85 -4.22 -7.77
C VAL A 88 16.15 -2.91 -8.50
N ARG A 89 17.41 -2.69 -8.88
CA ARG A 89 17.81 -1.51 -9.64
C ARG A 89 17.13 -1.45 -11.02
N SER A 90 17.03 -2.57 -11.72
CA SER A 90 16.31 -2.64 -13.00
C SER A 90 14.82 -2.27 -12.83
N TRP A 91 14.19 -2.73 -11.74
CA TRP A 91 12.80 -2.32 -11.44
C TRP A 91 12.69 -0.82 -11.16
N ILE A 92 13.64 -0.23 -10.44
CA ILE A 92 13.68 1.22 -10.19
C ILE A 92 13.78 1.99 -11.50
N VAL A 93 14.67 1.59 -12.41
CA VAL A 93 14.83 2.19 -13.74
C VAL A 93 13.52 2.08 -14.51
N TYR A 94 12.94 0.89 -14.60
CA TYR A 94 11.64 0.66 -15.23
C TYR A 94 10.54 1.58 -14.69
N LEU A 95 10.45 1.76 -13.36
CA LEU A 95 9.46 2.65 -12.74
C LEU A 95 9.68 4.11 -13.12
N VAL A 96 10.93 4.57 -13.17
CA VAL A 96 11.27 5.94 -13.58
C VAL A 96 10.96 6.16 -15.05
N ASP A 97 11.33 5.22 -15.92
CA ASP A 97 11.09 5.28 -17.36
C ASP A 97 9.60 5.27 -17.71
N THR A 98 8.76 4.63 -16.87
CA THR A 98 7.29 4.68 -16.98
C THR A 98 6.68 5.97 -16.41
N GLY A 99 7.48 6.96 -16.02
CA GLY A 99 7.02 8.27 -15.57
C GLY A 99 6.61 8.34 -14.09
N ILE A 100 6.92 7.32 -13.28
CA ILE A 100 6.61 7.35 -11.85
C ILE A 100 7.58 8.29 -11.13
N SER A 101 7.06 9.21 -10.33
CA SER A 101 7.89 10.18 -9.59
C SER A 101 8.85 9.50 -8.61
N ASN A 102 10.05 10.09 -8.41
CA ASN A 102 11.06 9.59 -7.48
C ASN A 102 10.50 9.37 -6.05
N SER A 103 9.61 10.24 -5.59
CA SER A 103 8.94 10.09 -4.30
C SER A 103 8.11 8.79 -4.24
N SER A 104 7.33 8.52 -5.30
CA SER A 104 6.52 7.30 -5.41
C SER A 104 7.39 6.06 -5.55
N VAL A 105 8.50 6.12 -6.29
CA VAL A 105 9.49 5.03 -6.39
C VAL A 105 10.09 4.75 -5.01
N ASN A 106 10.53 5.77 -4.28
CA ASN A 106 11.09 5.61 -2.93
C ASN A 106 10.09 4.97 -1.97
N ARG A 107 8.79 5.34 -2.06
CA ARG A 107 7.73 4.71 -1.26
C ARG A 107 7.60 3.21 -1.58
N LYS A 108 7.61 2.84 -2.87
CA LYS A 108 7.56 1.43 -3.30
C LYS A 108 8.78 0.64 -2.82
N ILE A 109 9.97 1.23 -2.87
CA ILE A 109 11.18 0.60 -2.32
C ILE A 109 11.08 0.45 -0.79
N SER A 110 10.39 1.33 -0.09
CA SER A 110 10.14 1.18 1.35
C SER A 110 9.29 -0.06 1.67
N SER A 111 8.31 -0.40 0.81
CA SER A 111 7.53 -1.64 0.91
C SER A 111 8.44 -2.87 0.77
N LEU A 112 9.33 -2.88 -0.24
CA LEU A 112 10.32 -3.95 -0.43
C LEU A 112 11.28 -4.07 0.75
N LYS A 113 11.81 -2.94 1.25
CA LYS A 113 12.71 -2.94 2.42
C LYS A 113 12.04 -3.59 3.63
N THR A 114 10.75 -3.30 3.85
CA THR A 114 9.99 -3.89 4.96
C THR A 114 9.80 -5.39 4.77
N TYR A 115 9.51 -5.82 3.54
CA TYR A 115 9.40 -7.24 3.20
C TYR A 115 10.71 -8.00 3.40
N TYR A 116 11.83 -7.50 2.88
CA TYR A 116 13.13 -8.13 3.06
C TYR A 116 13.61 -8.13 4.53
N LYS A 117 13.24 -7.13 5.33
CA LYS A 117 13.44 -7.17 6.79
C LYS A 117 12.62 -8.27 7.47
N PHE A 118 11.39 -8.51 7.00
CA PHE A 118 10.59 -9.63 7.48
C PHE A 118 11.23 -10.97 7.11
N LEU A 119 11.71 -11.16 5.88
CA LEU A 119 12.41 -12.37 5.46
C LEU A 119 13.69 -12.63 6.26
N LEU A 120 14.45 -11.59 6.59
CA LEU A 120 15.59 -11.69 7.51
C LEU A 120 15.17 -12.12 8.91
N LYS A 121 14.12 -11.49 9.47
CA LYS A 121 13.60 -11.81 10.80
C LYS A 121 13.13 -13.26 10.90
N THR A 122 12.58 -13.80 9.82
CA THR A 122 12.10 -15.19 9.74
C THR A 122 13.16 -16.17 9.22
N SER A 123 14.43 -15.72 9.13
CA SER A 123 15.57 -16.56 8.70
C SER A 123 15.39 -17.20 7.31
N GLN A 124 14.55 -16.63 6.45
CA GLN A 124 14.34 -17.11 5.08
C GLN A 124 15.45 -16.66 4.13
N ILE A 125 16.16 -15.59 4.47
CA ILE A 125 17.35 -15.08 3.78
C ILE A 125 18.41 -14.71 4.82
N SER A 126 19.68 -14.74 4.43
CA SER A 126 20.81 -14.33 5.28
C SER A 126 21.19 -12.86 5.11
N GLU A 127 20.88 -12.27 3.95
CA GLU A 127 21.20 -10.88 3.63
C GLU A 127 20.08 -10.25 2.79
N THR A 128 19.85 -8.95 2.99
CA THR A 128 18.87 -8.20 2.19
C THR A 128 19.51 -7.65 0.91
N PRO A 129 18.88 -7.81 -0.27
CA PRO A 129 19.37 -7.22 -1.49
C PRO A 129 19.39 -5.68 -1.45
N LEU A 130 18.72 -5.07 -0.49
CA LEU A 130 18.59 -3.61 -0.35
C LEU A 130 19.55 -3.00 0.69
N ALA A 131 20.54 -3.76 1.21
CA ALA A 131 21.47 -3.28 2.25
C ALA A 131 22.16 -1.97 1.86
N LYS A 132 22.64 -1.88 0.61
CA LYS A 132 23.40 -0.70 0.10
C LYS A 132 22.52 0.30 -0.69
N HIS A 133 21.19 0.11 -0.71
CA HIS A 133 20.31 0.97 -1.50
C HIS A 133 20.18 2.37 -0.88
N ARG A 134 20.44 3.39 -1.70
CA ARG A 134 20.17 4.81 -1.38
C ARG A 134 18.93 5.28 -2.11
N ALA A 135 18.09 6.05 -1.40
CA ALA A 135 16.89 6.62 -1.98
C ALA A 135 17.21 7.59 -3.14
N LEU A 136 16.31 7.65 -4.10
CA LEU A 136 16.39 8.63 -5.19
C LEU A 136 16.24 10.04 -4.63
N LYS A 137 16.99 10.99 -5.18
CA LYS A 137 16.85 12.40 -4.84
C LYS A 137 15.45 12.91 -5.23
N VAL A 138 14.79 13.58 -4.30
CA VAL A 138 13.48 14.21 -4.51
C VAL A 138 13.65 15.71 -4.30
N ALA A 139 13.20 16.50 -5.27
CA ALA A 139 13.17 17.95 -5.12
C ALA A 139 12.21 18.33 -3.98
N LYS A 140 12.68 19.09 -3.02
CA LYS A 140 11.85 19.61 -1.92
C LYS A 140 10.98 20.73 -2.48
N LYS A 141 9.70 20.45 -2.72
CA LYS A 141 8.72 21.51 -3.01
C LYS A 141 8.37 22.20 -1.69
N VAL A 142 8.66 23.48 -1.62
CA VAL A 142 8.14 24.33 -0.54
C VAL A 142 6.68 24.59 -0.88
N GLN A 143 5.78 24.08 -0.05
CA GLN A 143 4.37 24.46 -0.15
C GLN A 143 4.20 25.74 0.65
N ILE A 144 3.76 26.80 -0.03
CA ILE A 144 3.37 28.05 0.61
C ILE A 144 1.95 27.85 1.13
N PRO A 145 1.69 27.93 2.43
CA PRO A 145 0.33 27.87 2.96
C PRO A 145 -0.46 29.09 2.52
N PHE A 146 -1.78 28.99 2.48
CA PHE A 146 -2.65 30.12 2.25
C PHE A 146 -2.40 31.19 3.31
N SER A 147 -2.35 32.45 2.89
CA SER A 147 -2.32 33.60 3.79
C SER A 147 -3.68 33.77 4.46
N GLN A 148 -3.70 34.49 5.57
CA GLN A 148 -4.96 34.82 6.25
C GLN A 148 -5.92 35.58 5.34
N THR A 149 -5.42 36.56 4.59
CA THR A 149 -6.23 37.35 3.62
C THR A 149 -6.85 36.45 2.55
N GLU A 150 -6.11 35.51 1.95
CA GLU A 150 -6.66 34.61 0.94
C GLU A 150 -7.78 33.72 1.51
N VAL A 151 -7.71 33.33 2.79
CA VAL A 151 -8.77 32.58 3.44
C VAL A 151 -9.97 33.45 3.74
N GLU A 152 -9.77 34.68 4.21
CA GLU A 152 -10.82 35.68 4.45
C GLU A 152 -11.56 35.99 3.15
N ASP A 153 -10.85 36.27 2.05
CA ASP A 153 -11.42 36.51 0.72
C ASP A 153 -12.30 35.32 0.26
N VAL A 154 -11.87 34.10 0.49
CA VAL A 154 -12.68 32.92 0.15
C VAL A 154 -13.93 32.81 1.03
N LEU A 155 -13.84 33.13 2.31
CA LEU A 155 -15.00 33.07 3.22
C LEU A 155 -16.03 34.13 2.90
N GLU A 156 -15.59 35.33 2.49
CA GLU A 156 -16.49 36.45 2.04
C GLU A 156 -17.33 36.05 0.81
N LEU A 157 -16.82 35.19 -0.08
CA LEU A 157 -17.60 34.70 -1.23
C LEU A 157 -18.88 33.92 -0.80
N PHE A 158 -18.89 33.40 0.41
CA PHE A 158 -20.04 32.63 0.95
C PHE A 158 -21.02 33.51 1.73
N ASP A 159 -20.71 34.77 2.06
CA ASP A 159 -21.50 35.58 2.98
C ASP A 159 -22.89 35.99 2.43
N GLN A 160 -23.06 35.96 1.12
CA GLN A 160 -24.31 36.36 0.48
C GLN A 160 -25.25 35.17 0.16
N ALA A 161 -24.81 33.95 0.40
CA ALA A 161 -25.58 32.77 0.06
C ALA A 161 -26.35 32.22 1.26
N ASN A 162 -27.64 31.98 1.05
CA ASN A 162 -28.57 31.46 2.06
C ASN A 162 -29.03 30.02 1.76
N ASP A 163 -28.45 29.38 0.73
CA ASP A 163 -28.77 28.00 0.40
C ASP A 163 -27.93 27.03 1.24
N PHE A 164 -28.46 25.81 1.42
CA PHE A 164 -27.82 24.80 2.25
C PHE A 164 -26.42 24.38 1.74
N GLU A 165 -26.25 24.33 0.41
CA GLU A 165 -25.01 23.86 -0.19
C GLU A 165 -23.86 24.85 0.09
N THR A 166 -24.13 26.12 -0.06
CA THR A 166 -23.14 27.18 0.17
C THR A 166 -22.80 27.31 1.67
N LEU A 167 -23.79 27.22 2.56
CA LEU A 167 -23.56 27.21 4.01
C LEU A 167 -22.74 26.00 4.45
N ARG A 168 -23.01 24.82 3.88
CA ARG A 168 -22.22 23.61 4.11
C ARG A 168 -20.76 23.81 3.67
N ASP A 169 -20.55 24.36 2.48
CA ASP A 169 -19.23 24.54 1.92
C ASP A 169 -18.42 25.59 2.69
N LYS A 170 -19.07 26.68 3.14
CA LYS A 170 -18.49 27.65 4.08
C LYS A 170 -18.04 26.95 5.38
N LEU A 171 -18.91 26.18 6.00
CA LEU A 171 -18.60 25.46 7.23
C LEU A 171 -17.42 24.48 7.06
N ILE A 172 -17.33 23.81 5.91
CA ILE A 172 -16.19 22.92 5.58
C ILE A 172 -14.89 23.71 5.55
N VAL A 173 -14.84 24.86 4.88
CA VAL A 173 -13.66 25.72 4.81
C VAL A 173 -13.28 26.23 6.19
N GLU A 174 -14.23 26.74 6.96
CA GLU A 174 -14.01 27.22 8.32
C GLU A 174 -13.48 26.13 9.25
N LEU A 175 -14.01 24.89 9.18
CA LEU A 175 -13.54 23.78 9.98
C LEU A 175 -12.11 23.38 9.61
N PHE A 176 -11.77 23.33 8.32
CA PHE A 176 -10.41 23.05 7.91
C PHE A 176 -9.44 24.10 8.38
N TYR A 177 -9.80 25.37 8.25
CA TYR A 177 -8.92 26.48 8.63
C TYR A 177 -8.73 26.57 10.14
N SER A 178 -9.82 26.50 10.91
CA SER A 178 -9.77 26.67 12.37
C SER A 178 -9.18 25.48 13.11
N THR A 179 -9.39 24.25 12.62
CA THR A 179 -8.99 23.03 13.34
C THR A 179 -7.78 22.31 12.73
N GLY A 180 -7.49 22.55 11.46
CA GLY A 180 -6.47 21.81 10.72
C GLY A 180 -6.77 20.32 10.56
N MET A 181 -8.02 19.89 10.75
CA MET A 181 -8.41 18.48 10.64
C MET A 181 -8.18 17.93 9.24
N ARG A 182 -7.95 16.62 9.14
CA ARG A 182 -7.81 15.95 7.85
C ARG A 182 -9.18 15.72 7.20
N ARG A 183 -9.22 15.69 5.85
CA ARG A 183 -10.46 15.40 5.10
C ARG A 183 -11.19 14.15 5.60
N ALA A 184 -10.47 13.10 5.96
CA ALA A 184 -11.07 11.86 6.46
C ALA A 184 -11.70 12.03 7.85
N GLU A 185 -11.15 12.91 8.69
CA GLU A 185 -11.67 13.25 10.01
C GLU A 185 -12.97 14.06 9.85
N LEU A 186 -13.00 15.05 8.95
CA LEU A 186 -14.21 15.79 8.64
C LEU A 186 -15.34 14.90 8.12
N ILE A 187 -15.05 14.00 7.17
CA ILE A 187 -16.05 13.04 6.64
C ILE A 187 -16.58 12.10 7.73
N GLY A 188 -15.75 11.79 8.72
CA GLY A 188 -16.11 10.93 9.85
C GLY A 188 -16.86 11.63 10.98
N LEU A 189 -17.04 12.96 10.96
CA LEU A 189 -17.73 13.70 12.01
C LEU A 189 -19.20 13.27 12.13
N ARG A 190 -19.64 13.14 13.37
CA ARG A 190 -21.02 12.82 13.76
C ARG A 190 -21.59 13.96 14.60
N LEU A 191 -22.89 14.09 14.62
CA LEU A 191 -23.57 15.06 15.49
C LEU A 191 -23.21 14.88 16.97
N SER A 192 -22.92 13.65 17.41
CA SER A 192 -22.44 13.35 18.77
C SER A 192 -21.07 13.95 19.10
N ASP A 193 -20.29 14.30 18.09
CA ASP A 193 -18.94 14.85 18.26
C ASP A 193 -18.98 16.39 18.42
N VAL A 194 -20.16 17.00 18.28
CA VAL A 194 -20.39 18.44 18.42
C VAL A 194 -21.11 18.70 19.74
N SER A 195 -20.51 19.50 20.62
CA SER A 195 -21.13 19.91 21.89
C SER A 195 -21.68 21.31 21.77
N GLU A 196 -23.01 21.46 21.78
CA GLU A 196 -23.70 22.76 21.81
C GLU A 196 -23.53 23.49 23.15
N ILE A 197 -23.21 22.75 24.22
CA ILE A 197 -23.14 23.30 25.59
C ILE A 197 -21.83 24.04 25.84
N GLN A 198 -20.75 23.67 25.20
CA GLN A 198 -19.43 24.22 25.50
C GLN A 198 -19.02 25.43 24.64
N LYS A 199 -19.80 25.83 23.63
CA LYS A 199 -19.51 26.95 22.71
C LYS A 199 -18.03 27.05 22.33
N THR A 200 -17.37 25.92 22.21
CA THR A 200 -15.97 25.77 21.78
C THR A 200 -15.93 24.89 20.54
#